data_faee986bc98362903a5466cc101bcd13
#
_entry.id   faee986bc98362903a5466cc101bcd13
#
_cell.length_a   1.000
_cell.length_b   1.000
_cell.length_c   1.000
_cell.angle_alpha   90.00
_cell.angle_beta   90.00
_cell.angle_gamma   90.00
#
_symmetry.space_group_name_H-M   'P 1'
#
loop_
_entity.id
_entity.type
_entity.pdbx_description
1 polymer ?
#
loop_
_entity_poly.entity_id
_entity_poly.type
_entity_poly.pdbx_seq_one_letter_code
_entity_poly.pdbx_strand_id
1 'polypeptide(L)'
;MITINDLNKSENVFLMAGPCVIEGEDMALRIADKIVGITERLHIPYVFKGSYRKANRSRLDSFTGIGDEKALKILRKVGETFDIPTVTDIHETTEAAMAAEYVDVLQIPAFLCRQTDLLVAAAKTGKIVNIKKGQFLSPGAMQFAVQKVMDAGNDNVMITERGTTFGYTDLVVDFRGIPQMQTFGFPVIMDVTHSLQQPNQTSGVTGGLPALIETIAKAAIAIGTDGLFIETHPEPSQAKSDGANMLRLDLLEDLLTRLVRLRQAIL
;
A
#
# COMPACT_ATOMS: atom_id res chain seq x y z
N MET A 1 8.70 18.50 2.13
CA MET A 1 7.53 17.64 1.87
C MET A 1 7.92 16.76 0.69
N ILE A 2 7.82 15.43 0.83
CA ILE A 2 8.12 14.51 -0.27
C ILE A 2 7.13 14.70 -1.41
N THR A 3 7.62 14.58 -2.65
CA THR A 3 6.80 14.66 -3.86
C THR A 3 6.82 13.32 -4.60
N ILE A 4 5.86 13.13 -5.50
CA ILE A 4 5.83 11.97 -6.41
C ILE A 4 7.12 11.90 -7.24
N ASN A 5 7.64 13.06 -7.67
CA ASN A 5 8.89 13.12 -8.41
C ASN A 5 10.08 12.58 -7.60
N ASP A 6 10.06 12.71 -6.28
CA ASP A 6 11.13 12.16 -5.43
C ASP A 6 11.11 10.63 -5.41
N LEU A 7 9.93 10.02 -5.49
CA LEU A 7 9.77 8.56 -5.57
C LEU A 7 10.17 8.03 -6.95
N ASN A 8 9.95 8.79 -8.02
CA ASN A 8 10.22 8.36 -9.40
C ASN A 8 11.63 8.70 -9.91
N LYS A 9 12.51 9.26 -9.07
CA LYS A 9 13.88 9.62 -9.47
C LYS A 9 14.80 8.42 -9.75
N SER A 10 14.45 7.26 -9.25
CA SER A 10 15.23 6.02 -9.45
C SER A 10 14.80 5.29 -10.71
N GLU A 11 15.74 4.63 -11.39
CA GLU A 11 15.42 3.66 -12.45
C GLU A 11 14.70 2.42 -11.89
N ASN A 12 14.83 2.16 -10.58
CA ASN A 12 14.09 1.12 -9.89
C ASN A 12 12.65 1.57 -9.59
N VAL A 13 11.78 0.57 -9.40
CA VAL A 13 10.46 0.80 -8.82
C VAL A 13 10.61 1.28 -7.38
N PHE A 14 9.69 2.13 -6.90
CA PHE A 14 9.65 2.43 -5.47
C PHE A 14 8.88 1.37 -4.69
N LEU A 15 9.14 1.27 -3.39
CA LEU A 15 8.52 0.30 -2.51
C LEU A 15 7.66 0.98 -1.44
N MET A 16 6.41 0.59 -1.32
CA MET A 16 5.58 0.82 -0.14
C MET A 16 5.53 -0.48 0.66
N ALA A 17 6.14 -0.55 1.83
CA ALA A 17 6.13 -1.77 2.62
C ALA A 17 6.13 -1.51 4.13
N GLY A 18 5.60 -2.48 4.88
CA GLY A 18 5.53 -2.47 6.33
C GLY A 18 4.46 -3.42 6.85
N PRO A 19 4.09 -3.32 8.13
CA PRO A 19 3.06 -4.19 8.71
C PRO A 19 1.66 -3.82 8.21
N CYS A 20 0.75 -4.79 8.26
CA CYS A 20 -0.66 -4.54 7.95
C CYS A 20 -1.26 -3.43 8.83
N VAL A 21 -0.95 -3.47 10.14
CA VAL A 21 -1.41 -2.49 11.14
C VAL A 21 -0.27 -2.24 12.15
N ILE A 22 -0.24 -1.06 12.72
CA ILE A 22 0.71 -0.74 13.81
C ILE A 22 0.26 -1.48 15.08
N GLU A 23 1.06 -2.43 15.51
CA GLU A 23 0.81 -3.26 16.72
C GLU A 23 1.60 -2.78 17.94
N GLY A 24 2.66 -1.99 17.73
CA GLY A 24 3.53 -1.43 18.75
C GLY A 24 4.73 -0.71 18.13
N GLU A 25 5.40 0.10 18.95
CA GLU A 25 6.54 0.92 18.51
C GLU A 25 7.75 0.06 18.14
N ASP A 26 8.17 -0.85 19.01
CA ASP A 26 9.36 -1.68 18.80
C ASP A 26 9.26 -2.52 17.52
N MET A 27 8.07 -3.06 17.24
CA MET A 27 7.82 -3.85 16.05
C MET A 27 7.88 -2.97 14.79
N ALA A 28 7.28 -1.78 14.82
CA ALA A 28 7.30 -0.86 13.68
C ALA A 28 8.73 -0.38 13.36
N LEU A 29 9.50 0.02 14.37
CA LEU A 29 10.89 0.44 14.20
C LEU A 29 11.78 -0.70 13.69
N ARG A 30 11.63 -1.92 14.23
CA ARG A 30 12.39 -3.09 13.77
C ARG A 30 12.11 -3.46 12.31
N ILE A 31 10.83 -3.38 11.89
CA ILE A 31 10.46 -3.62 10.49
C ILE A 31 11.04 -2.53 9.59
N ALA A 32 10.92 -1.27 9.97
CA ALA A 32 11.45 -0.15 9.21
C ALA A 32 12.96 -0.23 9.05
N ASP A 33 13.71 -0.44 10.13
CA ASP A 33 15.16 -0.60 10.13
C ASP A 33 15.63 -1.68 9.15
N LYS A 34 15.00 -2.86 9.20
CA LYS A 34 15.33 -3.96 8.30
C LYS A 34 15.07 -3.60 6.84
N ILE A 35 13.93 -2.95 6.54
CA ILE A 35 13.56 -2.58 5.16
C ILE A 35 14.46 -1.45 4.64
N VAL A 36 14.74 -0.43 5.46
CA VAL A 36 15.68 0.66 5.11
C VAL A 36 17.02 0.09 4.69
N GLY A 37 17.63 -0.77 5.51
CA GLY A 37 18.92 -1.39 5.16
C GLY A 37 18.89 -2.20 3.86
N ILE A 38 17.76 -2.82 3.51
CA ILE A 38 17.59 -3.53 2.23
C ILE A 38 17.47 -2.54 1.07
N THR A 39 16.59 -1.55 1.21
CA THR A 39 16.26 -0.60 0.13
C THR A 39 17.42 0.33 -0.20
N GLU A 40 18.22 0.73 0.79
CA GLU A 40 19.46 1.48 0.58
C GLU A 40 20.47 0.69 -0.26
N ARG A 41 20.74 -0.58 0.08
CA ARG A 41 21.66 -1.44 -0.68
C ARG A 41 21.20 -1.70 -2.12
N LEU A 42 19.89 -1.75 -2.34
CA LEU A 42 19.28 -2.01 -3.66
C LEU A 42 18.90 -0.73 -4.42
N HIS A 43 19.17 0.45 -3.84
CA HIS A 43 18.79 1.75 -4.40
C HIS A 43 17.29 1.85 -4.78
N ILE A 44 16.43 1.35 -3.89
CA ILE A 44 14.97 1.39 -4.05
C ILE A 44 14.41 2.55 -3.22
N PRO A 45 13.70 3.54 -3.80
CA PRO A 45 12.97 4.52 -3.02
C PRO A 45 11.93 3.84 -2.12
N TYR A 46 11.84 4.24 -0.85
CA TYR A 46 11.03 3.52 0.13
C TYR A 46 10.04 4.44 0.86
N VAL A 47 8.83 3.95 1.04
CA VAL A 47 7.77 4.54 1.85
C VAL A 47 7.33 3.50 2.89
N PHE A 48 7.46 3.82 4.19
CA PHE A 48 6.98 2.92 5.24
C PHE A 48 5.46 2.92 5.31
N LYS A 49 4.86 1.74 5.19
CA LYS A 49 3.40 1.57 5.28
C LYS A 49 2.99 0.95 6.60
N GLY A 50 2.00 1.53 7.24
CA GLY A 50 1.30 0.91 8.36
C GLY A 50 -0.07 1.54 8.55
N SER A 51 -1.13 0.72 8.71
CA SER A 51 -2.43 1.26 9.09
C SER A 51 -2.43 1.61 10.58
N TYR A 52 -2.87 2.82 10.92
CA TYR A 52 -3.04 3.20 12.32
C TYR A 52 -4.26 2.50 12.93
N ARG A 53 -5.25 2.19 12.10
CA ARG A 53 -6.49 1.50 12.44
C ARG A 53 -6.99 0.64 11.29
N LYS A 54 -7.69 -0.45 11.60
CA LYS A 54 -8.44 -1.26 10.64
C LYS A 54 -9.94 -1.07 10.86
N ALA A 55 -10.64 -0.51 9.87
CA ALA A 55 -12.05 -0.16 9.94
C ALA A 55 -13.01 -1.19 9.31
N ASN A 56 -12.50 -2.16 8.55
CA ASN A 56 -13.29 -3.10 7.73
C ASN A 56 -13.16 -4.56 8.18
N ARG A 57 -13.21 -4.79 9.49
CA ARG A 57 -13.09 -6.15 10.04
C ARG A 57 -14.35 -6.99 9.81
N SER A 58 -14.17 -8.28 9.50
CA SER A 58 -15.27 -9.22 9.33
C SER A 58 -16.00 -9.52 10.64
N ARG A 59 -15.33 -9.42 11.79
CA ARG A 59 -15.88 -9.68 13.10
C ARG A 59 -15.74 -8.47 14.00
N LEU A 60 -16.72 -8.25 14.87
CA LEU A 60 -16.72 -7.12 15.81
C LEU A 60 -15.59 -7.21 16.86
N ASP A 61 -15.21 -8.42 17.24
CA ASP A 61 -14.16 -8.70 18.23
C ASP A 61 -12.73 -8.74 17.62
N SER A 62 -12.58 -8.48 16.33
CA SER A 62 -11.26 -8.46 15.67
C SER A 62 -10.44 -7.27 16.14
N PHE A 63 -9.12 -7.45 16.16
CA PHE A 63 -8.19 -6.37 16.49
C PHE A 63 -8.31 -5.23 15.50
N THR A 64 -8.52 -4.02 15.97
CA THR A 64 -8.67 -2.82 15.15
C THR A 64 -7.47 -1.88 15.20
N GLY A 65 -6.69 -1.91 16.29
CA GLY A 65 -5.53 -1.04 16.49
C GLY A 65 -5.17 -0.89 17.97
N ILE A 66 -4.18 -0.05 18.25
CA ILE A 66 -3.66 0.24 19.61
C ILE A 66 -4.08 1.64 20.12
N GLY A 67 -5.02 2.27 19.41
CA GLY A 67 -5.45 3.66 19.59
C GLY A 67 -4.87 4.57 18.51
N ASP A 68 -5.73 5.37 17.90
CA ASP A 68 -5.44 6.13 16.68
C ASP A 68 -4.24 7.08 16.86
N GLU A 69 -4.29 7.96 17.85
CA GLU A 69 -3.21 8.92 18.11
C GLU A 69 -1.88 8.22 18.44
N LYS A 70 -1.93 7.14 19.21
CA LYS A 70 -0.73 6.37 19.56
C LYS A 70 -0.09 5.76 18.32
N ALA A 71 -0.88 5.14 17.45
CA ALA A 71 -0.37 4.53 16.23
C ALA A 71 0.15 5.58 15.23
N LEU A 72 -0.52 6.73 15.10
CA LEU A 72 -0.07 7.84 14.27
C LEU A 72 1.25 8.43 14.76
N LYS A 73 1.44 8.60 16.07
CA LYS A 73 2.72 9.03 16.65
C LYS A 73 3.86 8.06 16.37
N ILE A 74 3.57 6.74 16.36
CA ILE A 74 4.57 5.73 15.98
C ILE A 74 4.94 5.86 14.51
N LEU A 75 3.98 6.08 13.59
CA LEU A 75 4.25 6.31 12.17
C LEU A 75 5.15 7.53 11.96
N ARG A 76 4.83 8.66 12.62
CA ARG A 76 5.69 9.85 12.60
C ARG A 76 7.10 9.53 13.11
N LYS A 77 7.22 8.84 14.23
CA LYS A 77 8.51 8.44 14.81
C LYS A 77 9.33 7.59 13.87
N VAL A 78 8.71 6.65 13.14
CA VAL A 78 9.40 5.86 12.11
C VAL A 78 9.94 6.77 11.01
N GLY A 79 9.12 7.67 10.47
CA GLY A 79 9.55 8.63 9.46
C GLY A 79 10.72 9.50 9.90
N GLU A 80 10.65 10.06 11.11
CA GLU A 80 11.70 10.90 11.69
C GLU A 80 12.98 10.11 12.01
N THR A 81 12.86 8.88 12.48
CA THR A 81 14.02 8.05 12.87
C THR A 81 14.87 7.64 11.67
N PHE A 82 14.23 7.33 10.56
CA PHE A 82 14.89 6.78 9.37
C PHE A 82 14.95 7.76 8.19
N ASP A 83 14.44 8.97 8.36
CA ASP A 83 14.30 10.00 7.30
C ASP A 83 13.62 9.45 6.04
N ILE A 84 12.50 8.75 6.23
CA ILE A 84 11.69 8.14 5.16
C ILE A 84 10.24 8.62 5.21
N PRO A 85 9.55 8.73 4.06
CA PRO A 85 8.13 9.02 4.05
C PRO A 85 7.31 7.85 4.62
N THR A 86 6.14 8.20 5.15
CA THR A 86 5.21 7.24 5.74
C THR A 86 3.83 7.33 5.10
N VAL A 87 3.09 6.21 5.09
CA VAL A 87 1.73 6.11 4.56
C VAL A 87 0.81 5.37 5.52
N THR A 88 -0.41 5.87 5.66
CA THR A 88 -1.50 5.18 6.38
C THR A 88 -2.84 5.30 5.67
N ASP A 89 -3.76 4.38 5.96
CA ASP A 89 -5.13 4.43 5.43
C ASP A 89 -5.96 5.43 6.22
N ILE A 90 -6.94 6.07 5.55
CA ILE A 90 -8.03 6.84 6.18
C ILE A 90 -9.38 6.26 5.73
N HIS A 91 -10.41 6.36 6.59
CA HIS A 91 -11.70 5.69 6.35
C HIS A 91 -12.87 6.67 6.37
N GLU A 92 -12.72 7.78 7.09
CA GLU A 92 -13.73 8.83 7.23
C GLU A 92 -13.13 10.20 6.92
N THR A 93 -13.97 11.14 6.51
CA THR A 93 -13.55 12.51 6.13
C THR A 93 -12.83 13.25 7.25
N THR A 94 -13.25 13.04 8.49
CA THR A 94 -12.66 13.66 9.68
C THR A 94 -11.26 13.16 9.99
N GLU A 95 -10.88 12.00 9.50
CA GLU A 95 -9.55 11.40 9.72
C GLU A 95 -8.47 12.03 8.83
N ALA A 96 -8.86 12.59 7.68
CA ALA A 96 -7.90 13.10 6.69
C ALA A 96 -6.96 14.17 7.27
N ALA A 97 -7.52 15.21 7.90
CA ALA A 97 -6.74 16.27 8.50
C ALA A 97 -5.87 15.77 9.67
N MET A 98 -6.44 14.93 10.53
CA MET A 98 -5.73 14.34 11.66
C MET A 98 -4.53 13.48 11.20
N ALA A 99 -4.75 12.56 10.27
CA ALA A 99 -3.69 11.67 9.79
C ALA A 99 -2.58 12.43 9.04
N ALA A 100 -2.96 13.46 8.27
CA ALA A 100 -2.04 14.30 7.52
C ALA A 100 -1.00 15.05 8.39
N GLU A 101 -1.28 15.23 9.68
CA GLU A 101 -0.29 15.78 10.61
C GLU A 101 0.87 14.82 10.89
N TYR A 102 0.68 13.52 10.68
CA TYR A 102 1.61 12.48 11.10
C TYR A 102 2.29 11.74 9.95
N VAL A 103 1.70 11.74 8.75
CA VAL A 103 2.19 10.98 7.60
C VAL A 103 2.32 11.84 6.35
N ASP A 104 3.03 11.35 5.34
CA ASP A 104 3.28 12.02 4.07
C ASP A 104 2.28 11.62 3.00
N VAL A 105 1.75 10.40 3.09
CA VAL A 105 0.82 9.83 2.13
C VAL A 105 -0.45 9.37 2.83
N LEU A 106 -1.60 9.80 2.33
CA LEU A 106 -2.91 9.30 2.74
C LEU A 106 -3.39 8.24 1.75
N GLN A 107 -3.70 7.05 2.24
CA GLN A 107 -4.22 5.96 1.42
C GLN A 107 -5.74 5.87 1.54
N ILE A 108 -6.41 5.82 0.39
CA ILE A 108 -7.85 5.52 0.31
C ILE A 108 -8.01 4.01 0.09
N PRO A 109 -8.64 3.28 1.01
CA PRO A 109 -8.91 1.85 0.86
C PRO A 109 -9.74 1.52 -0.38
N ALA A 110 -9.55 0.32 -0.93
CA ALA A 110 -10.20 -0.11 -2.16
C ALA A 110 -11.74 -0.02 -2.10
N PHE A 111 -12.35 -0.40 -0.97
CA PHE A 111 -13.80 -0.29 -0.80
C PHE A 111 -14.32 1.14 -0.81
N LEU A 112 -13.47 2.12 -0.48
CA LEU A 112 -13.83 3.54 -0.33
C LEU A 112 -13.36 4.40 -1.52
N CYS A 113 -12.78 3.81 -2.55
CA CYS A 113 -12.19 4.53 -3.68
C CYS A 113 -13.18 5.41 -4.48
N ARG A 114 -14.49 5.20 -4.31
CA ARG A 114 -15.55 6.02 -4.94
C ARG A 114 -16.14 7.09 -4.02
N GLN A 115 -15.82 7.10 -2.72
CA GLN A 115 -16.39 8.03 -1.74
C GLN A 115 -15.87 9.45 -1.99
N THR A 116 -16.74 10.29 -2.60
CA THR A 116 -16.36 11.64 -3.04
C THR A 116 -15.85 12.49 -1.90
N ASP A 117 -16.57 12.54 -0.79
CA ASP A 117 -16.22 13.40 0.35
C ASP A 117 -14.87 12.98 0.98
N LEU A 118 -14.58 11.67 1.02
CA LEU A 118 -13.30 11.16 1.53
C LEU A 118 -12.13 11.54 0.61
N LEU A 119 -12.30 11.39 -0.72
CA LEU A 119 -11.30 11.81 -1.71
C LEU A 119 -11.02 13.30 -1.64
N VAL A 120 -12.07 14.12 -1.55
CA VAL A 120 -11.97 15.59 -1.41
C VAL A 120 -11.30 15.97 -0.09
N ALA A 121 -11.63 15.30 1.02
CA ALA A 121 -11.01 15.56 2.31
C ALA A 121 -9.51 15.24 2.29
N ALA A 122 -9.13 14.10 1.70
CA ALA A 122 -7.73 13.73 1.50
C ALA A 122 -6.99 14.76 0.61
N ALA A 123 -7.58 15.15 -0.52
CA ALA A 123 -7.01 16.14 -1.43
C ALA A 123 -6.70 17.47 -0.74
N LYS A 124 -7.64 17.98 0.07
CA LYS A 124 -7.52 19.25 0.78
C LYS A 124 -6.38 19.31 1.80
N THR A 125 -5.81 18.17 2.19
CA THR A 125 -4.64 18.15 3.07
C THR A 125 -3.34 18.53 2.36
N GLY A 126 -3.31 18.52 1.03
CA GLY A 126 -2.12 18.74 0.21
C GLY A 126 -1.10 17.58 0.25
N LYS A 127 -1.40 16.51 0.98
CA LYS A 127 -0.56 15.29 1.02
C LYS A 127 -0.71 14.47 -0.26
N ILE A 128 0.22 13.56 -0.51
CA ILE A 128 0.06 12.57 -1.58
C ILE A 128 -1.16 11.69 -1.26
N VAL A 129 -2.02 11.46 -2.24
CA VAL A 129 -3.20 10.60 -2.10
C VAL A 129 -3.00 9.33 -2.92
N ASN A 130 -2.81 8.20 -2.24
CA ASN A 130 -2.77 6.88 -2.88
C ASN A 130 -4.16 6.26 -2.89
N ILE A 131 -4.73 6.02 -4.07
CA ILE A 131 -6.08 5.46 -4.23
C ILE A 131 -5.96 3.99 -4.62
N LYS A 132 -6.36 3.08 -3.73
CA LYS A 132 -6.46 1.66 -4.06
C LYS A 132 -7.65 1.40 -4.96
N LYS A 133 -7.42 0.72 -6.09
CA LYS A 133 -8.49 0.34 -7.01
C LYS A 133 -9.47 -0.60 -6.32
N GLY A 134 -10.75 -0.28 -6.39
CA GLY A 134 -11.82 -1.17 -5.91
C GLY A 134 -11.83 -2.50 -6.68
N GLN A 135 -12.04 -3.61 -5.99
CA GLN A 135 -12.14 -4.93 -6.59
C GLN A 135 -13.29 -5.05 -7.61
N PHE A 136 -14.23 -4.13 -7.50
CA PHE A 136 -15.44 -4.02 -8.33
C PHE A 136 -15.32 -3.01 -9.48
N LEU A 137 -14.14 -2.37 -9.64
CA LEU A 137 -13.90 -1.37 -10.68
C LEU A 137 -12.98 -1.89 -11.77
N SER A 138 -13.27 -1.48 -13.01
CA SER A 138 -12.30 -1.59 -14.10
C SER A 138 -11.16 -0.58 -13.91
N PRO A 139 -9.96 -0.85 -14.47
CA PRO A 139 -8.85 0.11 -14.47
C PRO A 139 -9.25 1.48 -15.02
N GLY A 140 -9.99 1.52 -16.14
CA GLY A 140 -10.46 2.77 -16.74
C GLY A 140 -11.36 3.61 -15.85
N ALA A 141 -12.14 2.98 -14.97
CA ALA A 141 -13.03 3.70 -14.05
C ALA A 141 -12.27 4.46 -12.94
N MET A 142 -11.00 4.13 -12.69
CA MET A 142 -10.18 4.83 -11.69
C MET A 142 -9.90 6.28 -12.06
N GLN A 143 -9.97 6.66 -13.34
CA GLN A 143 -9.84 8.05 -13.78
C GLN A 143 -10.80 8.99 -13.03
N PHE A 144 -12.02 8.53 -12.72
CA PHE A 144 -13.01 9.36 -12.02
C PHE A 144 -12.63 9.60 -10.55
N ALA A 145 -11.98 8.66 -9.90
CA ALA A 145 -11.48 8.83 -8.53
C ALA A 145 -10.29 9.81 -8.52
N VAL A 146 -9.38 9.67 -9.46
CA VAL A 146 -8.25 10.60 -9.66
C VAL A 146 -8.75 12.01 -9.95
N GLN A 147 -9.71 12.15 -10.89
CA GLN A 147 -10.26 13.45 -11.26
C GLN A 147 -10.86 14.19 -10.07
N LYS A 148 -11.54 13.50 -9.15
CA LYS A 148 -12.09 14.13 -7.93
C LYS A 148 -11.00 14.74 -7.03
N VAL A 149 -9.84 14.11 -6.94
CA VAL A 149 -8.70 14.64 -6.17
C VAL A 149 -8.11 15.86 -6.87
N MET A 150 -7.95 15.80 -8.21
CA MET A 150 -7.48 16.92 -9.03
C MET A 150 -8.44 18.11 -8.97
N ASP A 151 -9.74 17.88 -9.13
CA ASP A 151 -10.78 18.93 -9.06
C ASP A 151 -10.84 19.59 -7.67
N ALA A 152 -10.39 18.89 -6.64
CA ALA A 152 -10.24 19.44 -5.29
C ALA A 152 -8.90 20.19 -5.08
N GLY A 153 -8.08 20.33 -6.13
CA GLY A 153 -6.86 21.14 -6.14
C GLY A 153 -5.59 20.39 -5.72
N ASN A 154 -5.53 19.07 -5.86
CA ASN A 154 -4.34 18.29 -5.51
C ASN A 154 -3.95 17.34 -6.66
N ASP A 155 -2.79 17.61 -7.26
CA ASP A 155 -2.22 16.80 -8.35
C ASP A 155 -1.25 15.71 -7.85
N ASN A 156 -1.06 15.56 -6.54
CA ASN A 156 -0.20 14.53 -5.95
C ASN A 156 -1.00 13.23 -5.74
N VAL A 157 -1.22 12.48 -6.82
CA VAL A 157 -2.03 11.25 -6.81
C VAL A 157 -1.19 10.04 -7.19
N MET A 158 -1.45 8.90 -6.57
CA MET A 158 -0.97 7.58 -6.96
C MET A 158 -2.15 6.62 -7.03
N ILE A 159 -2.03 5.58 -7.86
CA ILE A 159 -3.07 4.55 -8.00
C ILE A 159 -2.46 3.20 -7.64
N THR A 160 -3.18 2.39 -6.85
CA THR A 160 -2.72 1.04 -6.51
C THR A 160 -3.67 -0.01 -7.08
N GLU A 161 -3.18 -0.83 -8.00
CA GLU A 161 -3.85 -2.05 -8.46
C GLU A 161 -3.75 -3.12 -7.37
N ARG A 162 -4.86 -3.82 -7.10
CA ARG A 162 -4.93 -4.87 -6.08
C ARG A 162 -5.85 -6.04 -6.44
N GLY A 163 -6.12 -6.21 -7.72
CA GLY A 163 -6.97 -7.27 -8.24
C GLY A 163 -8.45 -6.91 -8.29
N THR A 164 -9.17 -7.73 -9.01
CA THR A 164 -10.61 -7.65 -9.25
C THR A 164 -11.27 -8.92 -8.76
N THR A 165 -12.46 -8.83 -8.18
CA THR A 165 -13.24 -9.97 -7.72
C THR A 165 -13.48 -10.97 -8.85
N PHE A 166 -13.12 -12.23 -8.60
CA PHE A 166 -13.37 -13.36 -9.48
C PHE A 166 -14.19 -14.39 -8.70
N GLY A 167 -15.49 -14.44 -8.95
CA GLY A 167 -16.42 -15.17 -8.08
C GLY A 167 -16.54 -14.51 -6.70
N TYR A 168 -16.67 -15.32 -5.64
CA TYR A 168 -16.93 -14.84 -4.28
C TYR A 168 -15.72 -14.89 -3.35
N THR A 169 -14.72 -15.72 -3.64
CA THR A 169 -13.64 -16.05 -2.72
C THR A 169 -12.25 -15.87 -3.31
N ASP A 170 -12.14 -15.33 -4.51
CA ASP A 170 -10.86 -15.18 -5.19
C ASP A 170 -10.74 -13.83 -5.89
N LEU A 171 -9.50 -13.47 -6.26
CA LEU A 171 -9.16 -12.24 -6.97
C LEU A 171 -8.25 -12.56 -8.16
N VAL A 172 -8.38 -11.78 -9.22
CA VAL A 172 -7.53 -11.86 -10.41
C VAL A 172 -6.95 -10.49 -10.72
N VAL A 173 -5.68 -10.44 -11.10
CA VAL A 173 -5.04 -9.23 -11.61
C VAL A 173 -5.06 -9.24 -13.13
N ASP A 174 -5.71 -8.26 -13.73
CA ASP A 174 -5.55 -7.97 -15.15
C ASP A 174 -4.38 -6.99 -15.31
N PHE A 175 -3.20 -7.52 -15.63
CA PHE A 175 -1.98 -6.72 -15.76
C PHE A 175 -2.05 -5.67 -16.88
N ARG A 176 -2.97 -5.78 -17.85
CA ARG A 176 -3.23 -4.74 -18.87
C ARG A 176 -3.75 -3.45 -18.23
N GLY A 177 -4.32 -3.55 -17.04
CA GLY A 177 -4.82 -2.40 -16.28
C GLY A 177 -3.73 -1.45 -15.80
N ILE A 178 -2.50 -1.92 -15.56
CA ILE A 178 -1.39 -1.09 -15.11
C ILE A 178 -1.04 -0.04 -16.17
N PRO A 179 -0.63 -0.40 -17.39
CA PRO A 179 -0.34 0.61 -18.42
C PRO A 179 -1.56 1.45 -18.79
N GLN A 180 -2.78 0.91 -18.71
CA GLN A 180 -3.98 1.71 -18.91
C GLN A 180 -4.11 2.82 -17.86
N MET A 181 -3.92 2.52 -16.58
CA MET A 181 -4.00 3.53 -15.52
C MET A 181 -2.83 4.53 -15.57
N GLN A 182 -1.64 4.10 -16.04
CA GLN A 182 -0.50 5.00 -16.26
C GLN A 182 -0.79 6.09 -17.30
N THR A 183 -1.70 5.84 -18.26
CA THR A 183 -2.12 6.88 -19.23
C THR A 183 -2.82 8.08 -18.59
N PHE A 184 -3.23 7.99 -17.33
CA PHE A 184 -3.80 9.12 -16.58
C PHE A 184 -2.73 10.11 -16.11
N GLY A 185 -1.42 9.78 -16.29
CA GLY A 185 -0.30 10.64 -15.93
C GLY A 185 0.17 10.52 -14.48
N PHE A 186 -0.24 9.46 -13.77
CA PHE A 186 0.09 9.22 -12.36
C PHE A 186 0.78 7.87 -12.17
N PRO A 187 1.65 7.73 -11.15
CA PRO A 187 2.27 6.44 -10.83
C PRO A 187 1.25 5.38 -10.47
N VAL A 188 1.48 4.17 -10.98
CA VAL A 188 0.66 2.99 -10.70
C VAL A 188 1.48 1.94 -9.94
N ILE A 189 0.97 1.59 -8.77
CA ILE A 189 1.58 0.65 -7.83
C ILE A 189 0.87 -0.70 -7.94
N MET A 190 1.63 -1.79 -7.94
CA MET A 190 1.05 -3.13 -7.81
C MET A 190 1.10 -3.60 -6.36
N ASP A 191 -0.06 -3.84 -5.77
CA ASP A 191 -0.20 -4.49 -4.47
C ASP A 191 -0.12 -6.01 -4.63
N VAL A 192 1.04 -6.57 -4.33
CA VAL A 192 1.33 -8.00 -4.49
C VAL A 192 0.89 -8.83 -3.28
N THR A 193 0.43 -8.17 -2.23
CA THR A 193 -0.10 -8.82 -1.03
C THR A 193 -1.61 -9.00 -1.12
N HIS A 194 -2.34 -7.89 -1.27
CA HIS A 194 -3.80 -7.93 -1.25
C HIS A 194 -4.44 -8.44 -2.55
N SER A 195 -3.71 -8.48 -3.66
CA SER A 195 -4.17 -9.15 -4.88
C SER A 195 -4.27 -10.66 -4.75
N LEU A 196 -3.66 -11.23 -3.70
CA LEU A 196 -3.65 -12.65 -3.38
C LEU A 196 -4.55 -13.01 -2.18
N GLN A 197 -5.34 -12.06 -1.70
CA GLN A 197 -6.32 -12.32 -0.66
C GLN A 197 -7.40 -13.27 -1.14
N GLN A 198 -7.84 -14.12 -0.22
CA GLN A 198 -9.03 -14.96 -0.39
C GLN A 198 -10.09 -14.48 0.61
N PRO A 199 -10.94 -13.51 0.21
CA PRO A 199 -11.98 -12.96 1.09
C PRO A 199 -13.08 -14.00 1.39
N ASN A 200 -14.00 -13.63 2.30
CA ASN A 200 -15.21 -14.39 2.58
C ASN A 200 -14.99 -15.86 3.03
N GLN A 201 -13.90 -16.14 3.73
CA GLN A 201 -13.68 -17.47 4.29
C GLN A 201 -14.63 -17.77 5.44
N THR A 202 -15.02 -19.03 5.58
CA THR A 202 -15.96 -19.50 6.63
C THR A 202 -15.44 -19.28 8.05
N SER A 203 -14.11 -19.17 8.22
CA SER A 203 -13.47 -18.85 9.51
C SER A 203 -13.69 -17.40 9.97
N GLY A 204 -14.22 -16.52 9.11
CA GLY A 204 -14.31 -15.08 9.38
C GLY A 204 -12.96 -14.36 9.36
N VAL A 205 -11.91 -15.02 8.88
CA VAL A 205 -10.57 -14.45 8.68
C VAL A 205 -10.22 -14.58 7.21
N THR A 206 -9.76 -13.50 6.59
CA THR A 206 -9.33 -13.51 5.19
C THR A 206 -8.14 -14.45 5.02
N GLY A 207 -8.27 -15.39 4.08
CA GLY A 207 -7.18 -16.25 3.64
C GLY A 207 -6.28 -15.57 2.62
N GLY A 208 -5.23 -16.26 2.18
CA GLY A 208 -4.33 -15.74 1.14
C GLY A 208 -3.35 -16.77 0.60
N LEU A 209 -2.64 -16.37 -0.45
CA LEU A 209 -1.68 -17.18 -1.17
C LEU A 209 -0.28 -16.52 -1.20
N PRO A 210 0.37 -16.30 -0.03
CA PRO A 210 1.64 -15.58 0.05
C PRO A 210 2.77 -16.22 -0.76
N ALA A 211 2.68 -17.53 -1.06
CA ALA A 211 3.62 -18.21 -1.94
C ALA A 211 3.64 -17.66 -3.38
N LEU A 212 2.58 -16.97 -3.81
CA LEU A 212 2.48 -16.37 -5.14
C LEU A 212 2.90 -14.89 -5.19
N ILE A 213 3.33 -14.29 -4.07
CA ILE A 213 3.77 -12.88 -4.03
C ILE A 213 4.87 -12.63 -5.07
N GLU A 214 5.88 -13.48 -5.13
CA GLU A 214 6.95 -13.35 -6.12
C GLU A 214 6.45 -13.45 -7.56
N THR A 215 5.49 -14.34 -7.83
CA THR A 215 4.89 -14.51 -9.17
C THR A 215 4.20 -13.23 -9.63
N ILE A 216 3.35 -12.65 -8.78
CA ILE A 216 2.65 -11.40 -9.07
C ILE A 216 3.63 -10.23 -9.18
N ALA A 217 4.61 -10.16 -8.28
CA ALA A 217 5.63 -9.10 -8.32
C ALA A 217 6.46 -9.13 -9.61
N LYS A 218 6.90 -10.30 -10.06
CA LYS A 218 7.62 -10.44 -11.34
C LYS A 218 6.77 -10.00 -12.53
N ALA A 219 5.50 -10.37 -12.57
CA ALA A 219 4.59 -9.94 -13.63
C ALA A 219 4.40 -8.42 -13.62
N ALA A 220 4.28 -7.80 -12.44
CA ALA A 220 4.16 -6.36 -12.27
C ALA A 220 5.43 -5.62 -12.76
N ILE A 221 6.61 -6.11 -12.40
CA ILE A 221 7.87 -5.55 -12.88
C ILE A 221 7.95 -5.66 -14.42
N ALA A 222 7.62 -6.82 -14.97
CA ALA A 222 7.70 -7.08 -16.40
C ALA A 222 6.77 -6.18 -17.23
N ILE A 223 5.62 -5.78 -16.69
CA ILE A 223 4.68 -4.86 -17.36
C ILE A 223 5.03 -3.38 -17.13
N GLY A 224 6.02 -3.06 -16.30
CA GLY A 224 6.48 -1.70 -16.06
C GLY A 224 5.72 -0.93 -15.00
N THR A 225 5.27 -1.58 -13.91
CA THR A 225 4.71 -0.86 -12.75
C THR A 225 5.72 0.17 -12.19
N ASP A 226 5.23 1.28 -11.64
CA ASP A 226 6.07 2.33 -11.06
C ASP A 226 6.49 2.00 -9.62
N GLY A 227 5.65 1.27 -8.88
CA GLY A 227 5.90 0.87 -7.50
C GLY A 227 5.33 -0.49 -7.15
N LEU A 228 5.80 -1.02 -6.02
CA LEU A 228 5.26 -2.24 -5.40
C LEU A 228 4.73 -1.91 -4.01
N PHE A 229 3.60 -2.53 -3.64
CA PHE A 229 3.06 -2.51 -2.29
C PHE A 229 3.15 -3.90 -1.70
N ILE A 230 3.85 -4.04 -0.54
CA ILE A 230 4.11 -5.32 0.12
C ILE A 230 3.86 -5.21 1.62
N GLU A 231 2.89 -5.91 2.15
CA GLU A 231 2.78 -6.08 3.61
C GLU A 231 3.73 -7.19 4.07
N THR A 232 4.46 -6.91 5.15
CA THR A 232 5.45 -7.83 5.69
C THR A 232 5.45 -7.80 7.22
N HIS A 233 5.77 -8.93 7.84
CA HIS A 233 5.86 -9.08 9.28
C HIS A 233 6.97 -10.07 9.64
N PRO A 234 7.71 -9.90 10.75
CA PRO A 234 8.71 -10.88 11.18
C PRO A 234 8.15 -12.30 11.33
N GLU A 235 6.95 -12.41 11.88
CA GLU A 235 6.19 -13.66 12.04
C GLU A 235 4.72 -13.45 11.64
N PRO A 236 4.37 -13.62 10.35
CA PRO A 236 3.01 -13.38 9.88
C PRO A 236 1.92 -14.15 10.63
N SER A 237 2.22 -15.36 11.11
CA SER A 237 1.29 -16.19 11.89
C SER A 237 0.87 -15.58 13.23
N GLN A 238 1.66 -14.65 13.77
CA GLN A 238 1.39 -13.96 15.03
C GLN A 238 0.83 -12.54 14.81
N ALA A 239 0.78 -12.08 13.57
CA ALA A 239 0.25 -10.77 13.26
C ALA A 239 -1.23 -10.64 13.64
N LYS A 240 -1.60 -9.50 14.19
CA LYS A 240 -2.98 -9.23 14.65
C LYS A 240 -3.94 -8.90 13.50
N SER A 241 -3.42 -8.72 12.28
CA SER A 241 -4.20 -8.44 11.07
C SER A 241 -3.54 -9.08 9.87
N ASP A 242 -4.35 -9.68 8.99
CA ASP A 242 -4.02 -10.22 7.65
C ASP A 242 -2.76 -11.10 7.56
N GLY A 243 -2.40 -11.79 8.64
CA GLY A 243 -1.20 -12.63 8.70
C GLY A 243 -1.12 -13.70 7.60
N ALA A 244 -2.27 -14.21 7.12
CA ALA A 244 -2.32 -15.19 6.04
C ALA A 244 -1.84 -14.67 4.67
N ASN A 245 -1.74 -13.34 4.51
CA ASN A 245 -1.39 -12.71 3.24
C ASN A 245 0.01 -12.11 3.23
N MET A 246 0.59 -11.81 4.39
CA MET A 246 1.85 -11.08 4.48
C MET A 246 3.06 -11.92 4.08
N LEU A 247 4.02 -11.25 3.45
CA LEU A 247 5.36 -11.80 3.24
C LEU A 247 6.10 -11.87 4.58
N ARG A 248 6.80 -12.97 4.86
CA ARG A 248 7.72 -13.02 5.99
C ARG A 248 8.93 -12.09 5.75
N LEU A 249 9.26 -11.24 6.72
CA LEU A 249 10.22 -10.14 6.57
C LEU A 249 11.62 -10.60 6.16
N ASP A 250 12.05 -11.79 6.57
CA ASP A 250 13.36 -12.36 6.21
C ASP A 250 13.47 -12.77 4.73
N LEU A 251 12.32 -12.94 4.03
CA LEU A 251 12.29 -13.26 2.60
C LEU A 251 12.30 -12.02 1.70
N LEU A 252 12.14 -10.82 2.27
CA LEU A 252 11.98 -9.59 1.50
C LEU A 252 13.24 -9.23 0.70
N GLU A 253 14.44 -9.38 1.27
CA GLU A 253 15.69 -9.02 0.63
C GLU A 253 15.94 -9.83 -0.64
N ASP A 254 15.81 -11.15 -0.54
CA ASP A 254 15.95 -12.05 -1.68
C ASP A 254 14.94 -11.78 -2.78
N LEU A 255 13.70 -11.50 -2.41
CA LEU A 255 12.65 -11.12 -3.35
C LEU A 255 13.03 -9.84 -4.09
N LEU A 256 13.30 -8.76 -3.36
CA LEU A 256 13.65 -7.46 -3.96
C LEU A 256 14.89 -7.53 -4.84
N THR A 257 15.92 -8.29 -4.42
CA THR A 257 17.14 -8.51 -5.23
C THR A 257 16.82 -9.13 -6.59
N ARG A 258 15.92 -10.15 -6.63
CA ARG A 258 15.49 -10.76 -7.89
C ARG A 258 14.66 -9.79 -8.75
N LEU A 259 13.82 -8.97 -8.12
CA LEU A 259 12.98 -8.00 -8.83
C LEU A 259 13.80 -6.85 -9.44
N VAL A 260 14.83 -6.35 -8.73
CA VAL A 260 15.76 -5.35 -9.26
C VAL A 260 16.51 -5.88 -10.48
N ARG A 261 17.02 -7.11 -10.42
CA ARG A 261 17.67 -7.76 -11.58
C ARG A 261 16.72 -7.90 -12.77
N LEU A 262 15.47 -8.28 -12.52
CA LEU A 262 14.44 -8.35 -13.56
C LEU A 262 14.18 -6.96 -14.16
N ARG A 263 14.03 -5.92 -13.34
CA ARG A 263 13.84 -4.55 -13.78
C ARG A 263 14.97 -4.09 -14.69
N GLN A 264 16.22 -4.31 -14.30
CA GLN A 264 17.39 -3.97 -15.09
C GLN A 264 17.48 -4.73 -16.43
N ALA A 265 16.96 -5.94 -16.49
CA ALA A 265 16.97 -6.75 -17.72
C ALA A 265 15.92 -6.30 -18.77
N ILE A 266 14.94 -5.48 -18.38
CA ILE A 266 13.84 -5.03 -19.25
C ILE A 266 13.90 -3.52 -19.55
N LEU A 267 14.81 -2.76 -18.93
CA LEU A 267 15.13 -1.37 -19.27
C LEU A 267 16.09 -1.32 -20.46
#